data_ba1fb8702eff9874915eeb0c7469663a
#
_entry.id   ba1fb8702eff9874915eeb0c7469663a
#
_cell.length_a   1.000
_cell.length_b   1.000
_cell.length_c   1.000
_cell.angle_alpha   90.00
_cell.angle_beta   90.00
_cell.angle_gamma   90.00
#
_symmetry.space_group_name_H-M   'P 1'
#
loop_
_entity.id
_entity.type
_entity.pdbx_description
1 polymer ?
#
loop_
_entity_poly.entity_id
_entity_poly.type
_entity_poly.pdbx_seq_one_letter_code
_entity_poly.pdbx_strand_id
1 'polypeptide(L)'
;VFNFDIFYNLKLCFFDFIKKKYLLDNNFTIDLISFDNNIEEKRIAFGDFSCNVPLIIAKIKKKSPKEISDEILNEFNNDFIVKIESAGAGFLNFFISDFIYNDFIKNIINKKTLINKIKDNKDKYNIEYVSANPTGPLHIGHGRGGIIGDILVRVLKKKGYNVSSEFYINDAGNQIFNLGKSLFARYKESCGQTVDFPEDGYHGQYVKEIADKIYSEFNNLKLNEDINWFGEYAQKILLDNIKNTLLDYKISFDLWFSEKILHENNNKKSLIDIAIEEINKNGYIYETEDKTVWFASTKLGDDKDRVLKRADGRYTYAAADIAYLKHKLNRGFTKLIMILGQDHHSFMIRLYAIVKALGYCEKTLSIILYQLVTLKNSGQLIRLSKRAGNIIELQDIIDSVGPDIARFFYLNKKNDSHLDFDLAVALQQSNNNPVYYIQYAYVRILGIIKKANIFKINTEKDFENSYKFNETERMIIRKISEFDKTLNFIINSFQTYLLANYIFDLSGLFHNFYNSNICINKDDEINTKKRILLIEAVFLAIKESAEILGMTLPENM
;
A
#
# COMPACT_ATOMS: atom_id res chain seq x y z
N VAL A 1 -9.38 -2.74 -26.06
CA VAL A 1 -8.83 -3.17 -24.75
C VAL A 1 -10.02 -3.58 -23.90
N PHE A 2 -10.02 -4.82 -23.42
CA PHE A 2 -11.08 -5.28 -22.52
C PHE A 2 -10.96 -4.52 -21.18
N ASN A 3 -12.06 -3.94 -20.70
CA ASN A 3 -12.11 -3.29 -19.41
C ASN A 3 -12.70 -4.26 -18.37
N PHE A 4 -12.05 -4.40 -17.21
CA PHE A 4 -12.53 -5.26 -16.13
C PHE A 4 -13.66 -4.63 -15.29
N ASP A 5 -14.08 -3.37 -15.52
CA ASP A 5 -15.38 -2.89 -15.07
C ASP A 5 -16.46 -3.51 -15.98
N ILE A 6 -17.22 -4.46 -15.43
CA ILE A 6 -18.24 -5.23 -16.17
C ILE A 6 -19.24 -4.33 -16.93
N PHE A 7 -19.52 -3.15 -16.42
CA PHE A 7 -20.48 -2.21 -17.00
C PHE A 7 -19.83 -1.04 -17.74
N TYR A 8 -18.50 -1.04 -17.95
CA TYR A 8 -17.78 0.10 -18.49
C TYR A 8 -18.31 0.59 -19.85
N ASN A 9 -18.47 -0.34 -20.80
CA ASN A 9 -18.95 0.02 -22.13
C ASN A 9 -20.38 0.56 -22.09
N LEU A 10 -21.21 0.01 -21.20
CA LEU A 10 -22.58 0.45 -21.00
C LEU A 10 -22.64 1.84 -20.36
N LYS A 11 -21.79 2.07 -19.35
CA LYS A 11 -21.64 3.38 -18.71
C LYS A 11 -21.15 4.44 -19.70
N LEU A 12 -20.20 4.11 -20.59
CA LEU A 12 -19.76 5.01 -21.66
C LEU A 12 -20.86 5.31 -22.66
N CYS A 13 -21.56 4.28 -23.14
CA CYS A 13 -22.68 4.46 -24.06
C CYS A 13 -23.76 5.38 -23.46
N PHE A 14 -24.09 5.18 -22.19
CA PHE A 14 -25.02 6.03 -21.47
C PHE A 14 -24.49 7.47 -21.30
N PHE A 15 -23.22 7.63 -20.97
CA PHE A 15 -22.58 8.93 -20.86
C PHE A 15 -22.61 9.72 -22.18
N ASP A 16 -22.28 9.05 -23.29
CA ASP A 16 -22.29 9.65 -24.63
C ASP A 16 -23.72 10.08 -25.03
N PHE A 17 -24.73 9.25 -24.74
CA PHE A 17 -26.12 9.61 -24.92
C PHE A 17 -26.49 10.88 -24.13
N ILE A 18 -26.16 10.94 -22.84
CA ILE A 18 -26.42 12.09 -21.98
C ILE A 18 -25.75 13.35 -22.50
N LYS A 19 -24.46 13.23 -22.88
CA LYS A 19 -23.69 14.36 -23.41
C LYS A 19 -24.32 14.93 -24.69
N LYS A 20 -24.74 14.06 -25.60
CA LYS A 20 -25.38 14.42 -26.86
C LYS A 20 -26.77 15.03 -26.64
N LYS A 21 -27.62 14.34 -25.86
CA LYS A 21 -29.01 14.75 -25.59
C LYS A 21 -29.09 16.13 -24.97
N TYR A 22 -28.24 16.40 -23.99
CA TYR A 22 -28.27 17.66 -23.24
C TYR A 22 -27.27 18.70 -23.75
N LEU A 23 -26.60 18.48 -24.90
CA LEU A 23 -25.62 19.40 -25.50
C LEU A 23 -24.60 19.89 -24.47
N LEU A 24 -23.95 18.96 -23.78
CA LEU A 24 -22.98 19.27 -22.72
C LEU A 24 -21.59 19.51 -23.32
N ASP A 25 -20.84 20.43 -22.73
CA ASP A 25 -19.50 20.80 -23.17
C ASP A 25 -18.44 19.74 -22.78
N ASN A 26 -17.17 20.02 -23.12
CA ASN A 26 -16.07 19.12 -22.82
C ASN A 26 -15.66 19.10 -21.33
N ASN A 27 -16.16 20.04 -20.52
CA ASN A 27 -15.94 20.04 -19.07
C ASN A 27 -16.82 19.02 -18.35
N PHE A 28 -17.90 18.56 -19.03
CA PHE A 28 -18.70 17.45 -18.52
C PHE A 28 -18.00 16.14 -18.85
N THR A 29 -17.43 15.49 -17.84
CA THR A 29 -16.70 14.22 -17.94
C THR A 29 -17.43 13.11 -17.20
N ILE A 30 -17.13 11.85 -17.56
CA ILE A 30 -17.74 10.67 -16.91
C ILE A 30 -17.49 10.62 -15.41
N ASP A 31 -16.39 11.21 -14.94
CA ASP A 31 -16.01 11.25 -13.51
C ASP A 31 -16.96 12.11 -12.66
N LEU A 32 -17.76 12.97 -13.28
CA LEU A 32 -18.80 13.74 -12.60
C LEU A 32 -20.04 12.88 -12.25
N ILE A 33 -20.16 11.72 -12.85
CA ILE A 33 -21.27 10.80 -12.66
C ILE A 33 -20.87 9.71 -11.69
N SER A 34 -21.65 9.54 -10.61
CA SER A 34 -21.52 8.36 -9.77
C SER A 34 -22.22 7.17 -10.43
N PHE A 35 -21.46 6.10 -10.66
CA PHE A 35 -21.97 4.80 -11.07
C PHE A 35 -21.62 3.79 -9.97
N ASP A 36 -22.59 3.43 -9.16
CA ASP A 36 -22.40 2.55 -8.01
C ASP A 36 -22.89 1.15 -8.32
N ASN A 37 -22.00 0.17 -8.35
CA ASN A 37 -22.37 -1.24 -8.46
C ASN A 37 -23.09 -1.68 -7.18
N ASN A 38 -24.25 -2.30 -7.31
CA ASN A 38 -25.05 -2.75 -6.18
C ASN A 38 -24.57 -4.16 -5.77
N ILE A 39 -23.67 -4.22 -4.78
CA ILE A 39 -23.05 -5.47 -4.31
C ILE A 39 -23.64 -5.92 -2.97
N GLU A 40 -24.31 -5.01 -2.26
CA GLU A 40 -24.90 -5.32 -0.97
C GLU A 40 -26.29 -5.93 -1.13
N GLU A 41 -26.62 -6.91 -0.31
CA GLU A 41 -27.94 -7.58 -0.28
C GLU A 41 -29.11 -6.61 -0.17
N LYS A 42 -28.94 -5.52 0.60
CA LYS A 42 -29.91 -4.44 0.78
C LYS A 42 -30.18 -3.64 -0.51
N ARG A 43 -29.27 -3.70 -1.47
CA ARG A 43 -29.35 -2.95 -2.73
C ARG A 43 -29.78 -3.78 -3.94
N ILE A 44 -30.07 -5.07 -3.76
CA ILE A 44 -30.52 -5.97 -4.84
C ILE A 44 -31.75 -5.38 -5.55
N ALA A 45 -32.69 -4.80 -4.80
CA ALA A 45 -33.89 -4.18 -5.37
C ALA A 45 -33.59 -2.99 -6.29
N PHE A 46 -32.39 -2.43 -6.24
CA PHE A 46 -31.96 -1.29 -7.06
C PHE A 46 -31.22 -1.71 -8.34
N GLY A 47 -31.34 -2.97 -8.74
CA GLY A 47 -30.72 -3.50 -9.95
C GLY A 47 -29.21 -3.72 -9.82
N ASP A 48 -28.53 -3.79 -10.95
CA ASP A 48 -27.11 -4.15 -11.05
C ASP A 48 -26.19 -2.98 -10.74
N PHE A 49 -26.55 -1.78 -11.18
CA PHE A 49 -25.90 -0.54 -10.78
C PHE A 49 -26.87 0.64 -10.77
N SER A 50 -26.52 1.68 -10.04
CA SER A 50 -27.29 2.93 -9.94
C SER A 50 -26.45 4.12 -10.41
N CYS A 51 -27.08 5.17 -10.91
CA CYS A 51 -26.41 6.41 -11.23
C CYS A 51 -27.21 7.66 -10.79
N ASN A 52 -26.49 8.78 -10.58
CA ASN A 52 -27.05 10.05 -10.13
C ASN A 52 -27.18 11.10 -11.26
N VAL A 53 -27.15 10.67 -12.51
CA VAL A 53 -27.23 11.57 -13.68
C VAL A 53 -28.41 12.53 -13.63
N PRO A 54 -29.65 12.11 -13.29
CA PRO A 54 -30.76 13.05 -13.25
C PRO A 54 -30.56 14.21 -12.27
N LEU A 55 -29.91 13.98 -11.12
CA LEU A 55 -29.60 15.02 -10.13
C LEU A 55 -28.61 16.06 -10.68
N ILE A 56 -27.62 15.60 -11.46
CA ILE A 56 -26.59 16.46 -12.04
C ILE A 56 -27.18 17.29 -13.18
N ILE A 57 -27.87 16.65 -14.11
CA ILE A 57 -28.46 17.31 -15.28
C ILE A 57 -29.58 18.28 -14.89
N ALA A 58 -30.38 17.94 -13.88
CA ALA A 58 -31.41 18.83 -13.33
C ALA A 58 -30.85 20.20 -12.91
N LYS A 59 -29.70 20.20 -12.22
CA LYS A 59 -29.00 21.45 -11.84
C LYS A 59 -28.53 22.22 -13.07
N ILE A 60 -27.97 21.56 -14.08
CA ILE A 60 -27.46 22.20 -15.29
C ILE A 60 -28.60 22.79 -16.13
N LYS A 61 -29.70 22.07 -16.28
CA LYS A 61 -30.82 22.43 -17.15
C LYS A 61 -31.94 23.16 -16.43
N LYS A 62 -31.84 23.38 -15.11
CA LYS A 62 -32.85 24.01 -14.24
C LYS A 62 -34.24 23.33 -14.37
N LYS A 63 -34.24 22.01 -14.43
CA LYS A 63 -35.41 21.14 -14.46
C LYS A 63 -35.50 20.32 -13.18
N SER A 64 -36.63 19.68 -12.92
CA SER A 64 -36.72 18.71 -11.82
C SER A 64 -35.97 17.42 -12.15
N PRO A 65 -35.36 16.75 -11.17
CA PRO A 65 -34.72 15.45 -11.39
C PRO A 65 -35.69 14.40 -11.97
N LYS A 66 -36.97 14.49 -11.63
CA LYS A 66 -38.00 13.58 -12.14
C LYS A 66 -38.23 13.77 -13.64
N GLU A 67 -38.37 15.02 -14.11
CA GLU A 67 -38.50 15.34 -15.54
C GLU A 67 -37.28 14.82 -16.32
N ILE A 68 -36.07 15.01 -15.83
CA ILE A 68 -34.85 14.48 -16.45
C ILE A 68 -34.87 12.95 -16.48
N SER A 69 -35.31 12.29 -15.38
CA SER A 69 -35.43 10.84 -15.35
C SER A 69 -36.43 10.33 -16.41
N ASP A 70 -37.62 10.97 -16.50
CA ASP A 70 -38.65 10.60 -17.46
C ASP A 70 -38.16 10.79 -18.91
N GLU A 71 -37.48 11.88 -19.21
CA GLU A 71 -36.87 12.12 -20.52
C GLU A 71 -35.81 11.06 -20.89
N ILE A 72 -35.00 10.61 -19.94
CA ILE A 72 -33.98 9.58 -20.16
C ILE A 72 -34.67 8.21 -20.38
N LEU A 73 -35.64 7.84 -19.54
CA LEU A 73 -36.34 6.57 -19.61
C LEU A 73 -37.09 6.40 -20.94
N ASN A 74 -37.62 7.47 -21.52
CA ASN A 74 -38.34 7.45 -22.79
C ASN A 74 -37.43 7.31 -24.02
N GLU A 75 -36.15 7.75 -23.93
CA GLU A 75 -35.30 7.86 -25.11
C GLU A 75 -34.05 6.95 -25.07
N PHE A 76 -33.57 6.60 -23.89
CA PHE A 76 -32.37 5.76 -23.80
C PHE A 76 -32.73 4.28 -23.88
N ASN A 77 -32.22 3.60 -24.90
CA ASN A 77 -32.34 2.17 -25.07
C ASN A 77 -31.00 1.53 -25.39
N ASN A 78 -30.81 0.32 -24.93
CA ASN A 78 -29.61 -0.48 -25.20
C ASN A 78 -29.95 -1.96 -25.03
N ASP A 79 -29.54 -2.80 -25.98
CA ASP A 79 -29.89 -4.23 -26.05
C ASP A 79 -29.43 -5.05 -24.84
N PHE A 80 -28.45 -4.53 -24.10
CA PHE A 80 -27.90 -5.18 -22.88
C PHE A 80 -28.64 -4.77 -21.61
N ILE A 81 -29.59 -3.83 -21.69
CA ILE A 81 -30.39 -3.37 -20.56
C ILE A 81 -31.77 -4.07 -20.61
N VAL A 82 -32.07 -4.80 -19.56
CA VAL A 82 -33.40 -5.42 -19.40
C VAL A 82 -34.44 -4.36 -18.99
N LYS A 83 -34.01 -3.42 -18.11
CA LYS A 83 -34.89 -2.42 -17.51
C LYS A 83 -34.08 -1.28 -16.90
N ILE A 84 -34.65 -0.07 -16.94
CA ILE A 84 -34.18 1.09 -16.16
C ILE A 84 -35.36 1.57 -15.33
N GLU A 85 -35.13 1.92 -14.07
CA GLU A 85 -36.12 2.48 -13.16
C GLU A 85 -35.62 3.78 -12.53
N SER A 86 -36.52 4.75 -12.42
CA SER A 86 -36.27 5.93 -11.59
C SER A 86 -36.48 5.60 -10.11
N ALA A 87 -35.58 6.02 -9.25
CA ALA A 87 -35.62 5.77 -7.82
C ALA A 87 -35.36 7.04 -7.00
N GLY A 88 -36.16 7.20 -5.95
CA GLY A 88 -35.99 8.32 -5.00
C GLY A 88 -36.01 9.69 -5.65
N ALA A 89 -35.10 10.56 -5.24
CA ALA A 89 -35.06 11.96 -5.66
C ALA A 89 -34.34 12.21 -7.01
N GLY A 90 -34.05 11.17 -7.80
CA GLY A 90 -33.39 11.33 -9.11
C GLY A 90 -32.19 10.41 -9.33
N PHE A 91 -32.28 9.19 -8.86
CA PHE A 91 -31.38 8.10 -9.25
C PHE A 91 -32.01 7.26 -10.36
N LEU A 92 -31.19 6.66 -11.20
CA LEU A 92 -31.59 5.63 -12.15
C LEU A 92 -30.96 4.32 -11.77
N ASN A 93 -31.76 3.27 -11.72
CA ASN A 93 -31.36 1.90 -11.44
C ASN A 93 -31.39 1.09 -12.72
N PHE A 94 -30.29 0.39 -13.03
CA PHE A 94 -30.12 -0.38 -14.25
C PHE A 94 -30.15 -1.88 -13.95
N PHE A 95 -30.95 -2.62 -14.70
CA PHE A 95 -31.04 -4.07 -14.68
C PHE A 95 -30.46 -4.62 -15.97
N ILE A 96 -29.41 -5.42 -15.88
CA ILE A 96 -28.55 -5.79 -16.99
C ILE A 96 -28.78 -7.25 -17.39
N SER A 97 -28.70 -7.53 -18.69
CA SER A 97 -28.88 -8.87 -19.22
C SER A 97 -27.75 -9.82 -18.80
N ASP A 98 -28.04 -11.11 -18.66
CA ASP A 98 -27.05 -12.14 -18.34
C ASP A 98 -25.92 -12.24 -19.36
N PHE A 99 -26.14 -11.75 -20.59
CA PHE A 99 -25.10 -11.71 -21.62
C PHE A 99 -23.83 -10.98 -21.17
N ILE A 100 -23.96 -9.82 -20.51
CA ILE A 100 -22.83 -9.03 -20.02
C ILE A 100 -22.04 -9.82 -18.95
N TYR A 101 -22.75 -10.51 -18.07
CA TYR A 101 -22.14 -11.34 -17.05
C TYR A 101 -21.39 -12.54 -17.65
N ASN A 102 -22.00 -13.20 -18.63
CA ASN A 102 -21.39 -14.30 -19.36
C ASN A 102 -20.12 -13.87 -20.09
N ASP A 103 -20.18 -12.76 -20.85
CA ASP A 103 -19.02 -12.23 -21.57
C ASP A 103 -17.89 -11.85 -20.62
N PHE A 104 -18.20 -11.25 -19.48
CA PHE A 104 -17.22 -10.87 -18.46
C PHE A 104 -16.50 -12.09 -17.90
N ILE A 105 -17.21 -13.14 -17.44
CA ILE A 105 -16.60 -14.37 -16.91
C ILE A 105 -15.75 -15.06 -17.98
N LYS A 106 -16.27 -15.19 -19.21
CA LYS A 106 -15.53 -15.77 -20.34
C LYS A 106 -14.20 -15.06 -20.58
N ASN A 107 -14.21 -13.73 -20.54
CA ASN A 107 -13.00 -12.94 -20.73
C ASN A 107 -11.98 -13.12 -19.61
N ILE A 108 -12.42 -13.22 -18.35
CA ILE A 108 -11.54 -13.50 -17.20
C ILE A 108 -10.86 -14.87 -17.35
N ILE A 109 -11.64 -15.90 -17.62
CA ILE A 109 -11.13 -17.27 -17.76
C ILE A 109 -10.12 -17.37 -18.90
N ASN A 110 -10.42 -16.75 -20.05
CA ASN A 110 -9.51 -16.73 -21.20
C ASN A 110 -8.22 -15.96 -20.93
N LYS A 111 -8.28 -14.83 -20.22
CA LYS A 111 -7.11 -13.99 -19.90
C LYS A 111 -6.29 -14.51 -18.73
N LYS A 112 -6.86 -15.31 -17.86
CA LYS A 112 -6.26 -15.82 -16.62
C LYS A 112 -5.71 -14.72 -15.70
N THR A 113 -6.29 -13.52 -15.76
CA THR A 113 -5.96 -12.37 -14.91
C THR A 113 -7.11 -11.39 -14.88
N LEU A 114 -7.20 -10.61 -13.80
CA LEU A 114 -8.14 -9.50 -13.62
C LEU A 114 -7.45 -8.13 -13.73
N ILE A 115 -6.16 -8.09 -14.10
CA ILE A 115 -5.38 -6.86 -14.09
C ILE A 115 -5.18 -6.33 -15.52
N ASN A 116 -5.62 -5.11 -15.76
CA ASN A 116 -5.23 -4.36 -16.94
C ASN A 116 -3.86 -3.70 -16.71
N LYS A 117 -2.83 -4.27 -17.34
CA LYS A 117 -1.51 -3.65 -17.32
C LYS A 117 -1.51 -2.40 -18.18
N ILE A 118 -0.93 -1.33 -17.66
CA ILE A 118 -0.71 -0.08 -18.38
C ILE A 118 0.46 -0.32 -19.36
N LYS A 119 0.21 -0.05 -20.63
CA LYS A 119 1.23 -0.10 -21.67
C LYS A 119 1.84 1.29 -21.85
N ASP A 120 3.14 1.33 -22.17
CA ASP A 120 3.87 2.55 -22.56
C ASP A 120 3.86 3.67 -21.51
N ASN A 121 3.86 3.31 -20.21
CA ASN A 121 3.98 4.29 -19.16
C ASN A 121 5.43 4.79 -19.05
N LYS A 122 5.60 6.11 -19.12
CA LYS A 122 6.90 6.78 -19.00
C LYS A 122 7.28 7.07 -17.53
N ASP A 123 6.32 6.97 -16.60
CA ASP A 123 6.59 7.24 -15.19
C ASP A 123 7.44 6.14 -14.56
N LYS A 124 8.49 6.58 -13.87
CA LYS A 124 9.35 5.75 -13.05
C LYS A 124 9.19 6.14 -11.59
N TYR A 125 8.77 5.19 -10.77
CA TYR A 125 8.49 5.39 -9.36
C TYR A 125 9.68 4.99 -8.50
N ASN A 126 10.06 5.84 -7.54
CA ASN A 126 10.87 5.46 -6.39
C ASN A 126 9.99 5.52 -5.14
N ILE A 127 9.93 4.44 -4.40
CA ILE A 127 9.13 4.36 -3.17
C ILE A 127 10.06 4.07 -2.01
N GLU A 128 10.18 5.03 -1.11
CA GLU A 128 10.95 4.93 0.12
C GLU A 128 10.03 4.67 1.30
N TYR A 129 10.36 3.67 2.10
CA TYR A 129 9.58 3.33 3.28
C TYR A 129 10.41 2.58 4.32
N VAL A 130 9.93 2.52 5.56
CA VAL A 130 10.61 2.06 6.76
C VAL A 130 11.75 3.00 7.14
N SER A 131 12.87 2.98 6.44
CA SER A 131 14.06 3.85 6.60
C SER A 131 14.41 4.10 8.08
N ALA A 132 14.35 3.02 8.89
CA ALA A 132 14.62 3.10 10.32
C ALA A 132 16.13 3.27 10.59
N ASN A 133 16.46 4.05 11.63
CA ASN A 133 17.85 4.22 12.06
C ASN A 133 18.44 2.87 12.50
N PRO A 134 19.64 2.50 12.03
CA PRO A 134 20.30 1.24 12.39
C PRO A 134 20.93 1.31 13.80
N THR A 135 20.18 1.86 14.76
CA THR A 135 20.56 2.00 16.17
C THR A 135 19.75 1.13 17.11
N GLY A 136 18.87 0.30 16.56
CA GLY A 136 18.06 -0.66 17.28
C GLY A 136 17.21 -1.52 16.37
N PRO A 137 16.49 -2.53 16.90
CA PRO A 137 15.60 -3.37 16.15
C PRO A 137 14.36 -2.59 15.63
N LEU A 138 13.68 -3.14 14.62
CA LEU A 138 12.41 -2.60 14.15
C LEU A 138 11.33 -2.79 15.23
N HIS A 139 10.59 -1.72 15.52
CA HIS A 139 9.46 -1.78 16.43
C HIS A 139 8.12 -1.89 15.67
N ILE A 140 7.05 -2.20 16.40
CA ILE A 140 5.69 -2.38 15.87
C ILE A 140 5.23 -1.25 14.94
N GLY A 141 5.64 0.01 15.18
CA GLY A 141 5.28 1.15 14.32
C GLY A 141 5.88 1.05 12.92
N HIS A 142 7.11 0.51 12.78
CA HIS A 142 7.76 0.33 11.49
C HIS A 142 7.02 -0.69 10.61
N GLY A 143 6.39 -1.69 11.22
CA GLY A 143 5.60 -2.71 10.51
C GLY A 143 4.51 -2.10 9.65
N ARG A 144 3.82 -1.05 10.14
CA ARG A 144 2.75 -0.39 9.39
C ARG A 144 3.27 0.35 8.16
N GLY A 145 4.31 1.17 8.32
CA GLY A 145 4.94 1.85 7.20
C GLY A 145 5.50 0.87 6.17
N GLY A 146 6.09 -0.23 6.66
CA GLY A 146 6.60 -1.31 5.83
C GLY A 146 5.54 -1.95 4.95
N ILE A 147 4.37 -2.29 5.51
CA ILE A 147 3.34 -2.97 4.74
C ILE A 147 2.64 -2.03 3.75
N ILE A 148 2.42 -0.76 4.10
CA ILE A 148 1.86 0.24 3.19
C ILE A 148 2.76 0.39 1.96
N GLY A 149 4.08 0.50 2.17
CA GLY A 149 5.07 0.64 1.10
C GLY A 149 5.15 -0.59 0.21
N ASP A 150 5.28 -1.77 0.81
CA ASP A 150 5.40 -3.03 0.07
C ASP A 150 4.17 -3.30 -0.82
N ILE A 151 2.96 -3.08 -0.28
CA ILE A 151 1.74 -3.27 -1.09
C ILE A 151 1.66 -2.26 -2.22
N LEU A 152 2.01 -1.00 -1.98
CA LEU A 152 2.01 0.01 -3.04
C LEU A 152 3.01 -0.36 -4.15
N VAL A 153 4.21 -0.83 -3.79
CA VAL A 153 5.20 -1.37 -4.74
C VAL A 153 4.62 -2.52 -5.54
N ARG A 154 3.97 -3.50 -4.88
CA ARG A 154 3.40 -4.67 -5.56
C ARG A 154 2.24 -4.30 -6.48
N VAL A 155 1.34 -3.40 -6.06
CA VAL A 155 0.24 -2.90 -6.90
C VAL A 155 0.78 -2.23 -8.16
N LEU A 156 1.73 -1.31 -8.01
CA LEU A 156 2.32 -0.60 -9.13
C LEU A 156 3.06 -1.55 -10.09
N LYS A 157 3.88 -2.48 -9.57
CA LYS A 157 4.57 -3.51 -10.38
C LYS A 157 3.57 -4.40 -11.13
N LYS A 158 2.48 -4.85 -10.48
CA LYS A 158 1.43 -5.67 -11.12
C LYS A 158 0.68 -4.91 -12.22
N LYS A 159 0.48 -3.60 -12.05
CA LYS A 159 -0.13 -2.72 -13.06
C LYS A 159 0.81 -2.36 -14.21
N GLY A 160 2.09 -2.76 -14.14
CA GLY A 160 3.06 -2.56 -15.22
C GLY A 160 3.87 -1.27 -15.14
N TYR A 161 3.89 -0.60 -13.99
CA TYR A 161 4.76 0.55 -13.77
C TYR A 161 6.21 0.12 -13.51
N ASN A 162 7.16 0.99 -13.86
CA ASN A 162 8.56 0.84 -13.47
C ASN A 162 8.73 1.38 -12.05
N VAL A 163 9.02 0.48 -11.09
CA VAL A 163 9.05 0.80 -9.66
C VAL A 163 10.31 0.28 -9.02
N SER A 164 10.98 1.13 -8.24
CA SER A 164 12.08 0.76 -7.35
C SER A 164 11.72 1.08 -5.91
N SER A 165 11.86 0.10 -5.04
CA SER A 165 11.72 0.24 -3.59
C SER A 165 13.07 0.57 -2.97
N GLU A 166 13.09 1.50 -2.00
CA GLU A 166 14.33 2.02 -1.41
C GLU A 166 14.22 2.12 0.11
N PHE A 167 15.28 1.69 0.79
CA PHE A 167 15.50 1.89 2.21
C PHE A 167 16.69 2.84 2.40
N TYR A 168 16.46 3.97 3.07
CA TYR A 168 17.53 4.92 3.44
C TYR A 168 18.18 4.49 4.74
N ILE A 169 19.49 4.25 4.70
CA ILE A 169 20.31 3.89 5.87
C ILE A 169 20.92 5.17 6.41
N ASN A 170 20.47 5.64 7.57
CA ASN A 170 21.07 6.76 8.28
C ASN A 170 22.34 6.25 9.02
N ASP A 171 23.43 6.12 8.28
CA ASP A 171 24.71 5.60 8.75
C ASP A 171 25.80 6.67 8.86
N ALA A 172 25.45 7.94 8.74
CA ALA A 172 26.30 9.09 8.97
C ALA A 172 25.87 9.87 10.23
N GLY A 173 26.83 10.46 10.94
CA GLY A 173 26.57 11.37 12.06
C GLY A 173 26.65 10.75 13.46
N ASN A 174 26.18 11.52 14.46
CA ASN A 174 26.44 11.26 15.88
C ASN A 174 25.71 10.03 16.47
N GLN A 175 24.68 9.52 15.81
CA GLN A 175 23.88 8.40 16.36
C GLN A 175 24.71 7.12 16.43
N ILE A 176 25.51 6.82 15.41
CA ILE A 176 26.36 5.63 15.38
C ILE A 176 27.49 5.75 16.41
N PHE A 177 28.06 6.96 16.60
CA PHE A 177 29.03 7.20 17.63
C PHE A 177 28.46 7.01 19.05
N ASN A 178 27.23 7.50 19.32
CA ASN A 178 26.56 7.29 20.60
C ASN A 178 26.18 5.82 20.85
N LEU A 179 25.82 5.10 19.79
CA LEU A 179 25.62 3.64 19.86
C LEU A 179 26.94 2.94 20.22
N GLY A 180 28.07 3.37 19.62
CA GLY A 180 29.40 2.86 19.93
C GLY A 180 29.78 3.08 21.39
N LYS A 181 29.53 4.27 21.96
CA LYS A 181 29.75 4.55 23.40
C LYS A 181 28.92 3.60 24.28
N SER A 182 27.65 3.41 23.95
CA SER A 182 26.77 2.54 24.71
C SER A 182 27.22 1.08 24.68
N LEU A 183 27.61 0.62 23.49
CA LEU A 183 28.11 -0.74 23.31
C LEU A 183 29.44 -0.95 24.02
N PHE A 184 30.36 0.03 23.96
CA PHE A 184 31.64 -0.04 24.65
C PHE A 184 31.48 -0.09 26.17
N ALA A 185 30.55 0.70 26.74
CA ALA A 185 30.20 0.62 28.15
C ALA A 185 29.73 -0.79 28.54
N ARG A 186 28.77 -1.36 27.80
CA ARG A 186 28.28 -2.73 28.05
C ARG A 186 29.37 -3.80 27.87
N TYR A 187 30.22 -3.64 26.88
CA TYR A 187 31.36 -4.54 26.69
C TYR A 187 32.34 -4.52 27.87
N LYS A 188 32.64 -3.34 28.43
CA LYS A 188 33.46 -3.22 29.66
C LYS A 188 32.80 -3.93 30.85
N GLU A 189 31.47 -3.80 31.00
CA GLU A 189 30.72 -4.54 32.03
C GLU A 189 30.86 -6.07 31.83
N SER A 190 30.77 -6.56 30.60
CA SER A 190 30.97 -8.00 30.28
C SER A 190 32.44 -8.43 30.56
N CYS A 191 33.40 -7.50 30.51
CA CYS A 191 34.81 -7.73 30.92
C CYS A 191 35.03 -7.64 32.44
N GLY A 192 33.96 -7.44 33.25
CA GLY A 192 34.06 -7.33 34.72
C GLY A 192 34.48 -5.95 35.25
N GLN A 193 34.41 -4.91 34.42
CA GLN A 193 34.74 -3.53 34.82
C GLN A 193 33.45 -2.78 35.24
N THR A 194 33.57 -1.94 36.27
CA THR A 194 32.51 -0.99 36.64
C THR A 194 32.62 0.24 35.73
N VAL A 195 31.52 0.63 35.08
CA VAL A 195 31.50 1.72 34.10
C VAL A 195 30.28 2.62 34.32
N ASP A 196 30.51 3.94 34.22
CA ASP A 196 29.41 4.89 34.13
C ASP A 196 28.81 4.80 32.71
N PHE A 197 27.54 4.41 32.65
CA PHE A 197 26.85 4.28 31.37
C PHE A 197 26.52 5.69 30.81
N PRO A 198 26.72 5.94 29.51
CA PRO A 198 26.43 7.26 28.92
C PRO A 198 24.99 7.69 29.16
N GLU A 199 24.77 8.93 29.61
CA GLU A 199 23.45 9.49 29.92
C GLU A 199 22.50 9.45 28.70
N ASP A 200 23.05 9.81 27.51
CA ASP A 200 22.35 9.75 26.20
C ASP A 200 22.51 8.39 25.50
N GLY A 201 22.81 7.32 26.26
CA GLY A 201 23.10 6.01 25.71
C GLY A 201 21.85 5.18 25.34
N TYR A 202 22.09 4.17 24.52
CA TYR A 202 21.06 3.19 24.13
C TYR A 202 20.96 2.07 25.18
N HIS A 203 19.85 2.05 25.92
CA HIS A 203 19.65 1.15 27.08
C HIS A 203 18.99 -0.21 26.72
N GLY A 204 18.66 -0.43 25.43
CA GLY A 204 17.98 -1.66 25.02
C GLY A 204 18.80 -2.93 25.28
N GLN A 205 18.12 -4.04 25.58
CA GLN A 205 18.72 -5.35 25.85
C GLN A 205 19.63 -5.81 24.70
N TYR A 206 19.28 -5.48 23.45
CA TYR A 206 20.09 -5.79 22.26
C TYR A 206 21.53 -5.25 22.33
N VAL A 207 21.77 -4.08 23.01
CA VAL A 207 23.11 -3.53 23.17
C VAL A 207 23.97 -4.45 24.06
N LYS A 208 23.37 -4.99 25.13
CA LYS A 208 24.03 -5.96 26.01
C LYS A 208 24.34 -7.27 25.28
N GLU A 209 23.37 -7.78 24.52
CA GLU A 209 23.55 -9.01 23.73
C GLU A 209 24.67 -8.89 22.69
N ILE A 210 24.77 -7.73 22.01
CA ILE A 210 25.88 -7.45 21.10
C ILE A 210 27.21 -7.37 21.88
N ALA A 211 27.24 -6.75 23.06
CA ALA A 211 28.42 -6.67 23.90
C ALA A 211 28.90 -8.05 24.37
N ASP A 212 27.98 -8.88 24.84
CA ASP A 212 28.27 -10.26 25.27
C ASP A 212 28.79 -11.11 24.09
N LYS A 213 28.27 -10.88 22.87
CA LYS A 213 28.80 -11.50 21.65
C LYS A 213 30.25 -11.07 21.38
N ILE A 214 30.55 -9.77 21.46
CA ILE A 214 31.94 -9.26 21.30
C ILE A 214 32.84 -9.89 22.35
N TYR A 215 32.38 -9.98 23.60
CA TYR A 215 33.15 -10.60 24.68
C TYR A 215 33.42 -12.09 24.42
N SER A 216 32.44 -12.83 23.94
CA SER A 216 32.57 -14.24 23.59
C SER A 216 33.55 -14.49 22.43
N GLU A 217 33.63 -13.57 21.47
CA GLU A 217 34.49 -13.66 20.30
C GLU A 217 35.92 -13.17 20.58
N PHE A 218 36.08 -12.10 21.37
CA PHE A 218 37.34 -11.39 21.52
C PHE A 218 37.86 -11.31 22.96
N ASN A 219 37.12 -11.81 23.96
CA ASN A 219 37.43 -11.63 25.39
C ASN A 219 37.75 -10.13 25.71
N ASN A 220 38.88 -9.83 26.33
CA ASN A 220 39.28 -8.48 26.68
C ASN A 220 40.09 -7.76 25.57
N LEU A 221 40.27 -8.36 24.40
CA LEU A 221 41.18 -7.85 23.35
C LEU A 221 40.71 -6.53 22.73
N LYS A 222 39.40 -6.20 22.84
CA LYS A 222 38.83 -4.99 22.27
C LYS A 222 38.72 -3.80 23.23
N LEU A 223 39.30 -3.90 24.44
CA LEU A 223 39.26 -2.80 25.44
C LEU A 223 39.97 -1.51 24.99
N ASN A 224 40.94 -1.63 24.09
CA ASN A 224 41.72 -0.50 23.56
C ASN A 224 41.25 -0.03 22.17
N GLU A 225 40.15 -0.58 21.63
CA GLU A 225 39.62 -0.16 20.35
C GLU A 225 38.94 1.21 20.43
N ASP A 226 38.83 1.89 19.27
CA ASP A 226 38.10 3.16 19.14
C ASP A 226 36.59 2.92 19.29
N ILE A 227 35.91 3.90 19.88
CA ILE A 227 34.43 3.93 19.97
C ILE A 227 33.76 3.78 18.60
N ASN A 228 34.36 4.32 17.55
CA ASN A 228 33.87 4.17 16.18
C ASN A 228 33.81 2.71 15.74
N TRP A 229 34.81 1.88 16.12
CA TRP A 229 34.80 0.44 15.83
C TRP A 229 33.55 -0.24 16.44
N PHE A 230 33.21 0.09 17.70
CA PHE A 230 32.02 -0.43 18.36
C PHE A 230 30.74 0.04 17.68
N GLY A 231 30.68 1.30 17.24
CA GLY A 231 29.56 1.87 16.50
C GLY A 231 29.32 1.14 15.16
N GLU A 232 30.37 0.94 14.39
CA GLU A 232 30.31 0.25 13.09
C GLU A 232 29.96 -1.25 13.26
N TYR A 233 30.52 -1.90 14.28
CA TYR A 233 30.21 -3.29 14.59
C TYR A 233 28.72 -3.46 14.97
N ALA A 234 28.20 -2.61 15.86
CA ALA A 234 26.80 -2.61 16.24
C ALA A 234 25.89 -2.32 15.05
N GLN A 235 26.20 -1.30 14.27
CA GLN A 235 25.43 -0.91 13.09
C GLN A 235 25.30 -2.07 12.09
N LYS A 236 26.40 -2.78 11.83
CA LYS A 236 26.40 -3.94 10.92
C LYS A 236 25.43 -5.01 11.40
N ILE A 237 25.50 -5.40 12.68
CA ILE A 237 24.62 -6.43 13.25
C ILE A 237 23.16 -5.96 13.21
N LEU A 238 22.89 -4.73 13.63
CA LEU A 238 21.53 -4.20 13.68
C LEU A 238 20.91 -4.05 12.28
N LEU A 239 21.71 -3.63 11.29
CA LEU A 239 21.26 -3.56 9.91
C LEU A 239 20.94 -4.96 9.34
N ASP A 240 21.75 -5.96 9.66
CA ASP A 240 21.47 -7.35 9.25
C ASP A 240 20.22 -7.89 9.96
N ASN A 241 20.00 -7.56 11.24
CA ASN A 241 18.75 -7.91 11.94
C ASN A 241 17.54 -7.22 11.31
N ILE A 242 17.64 -5.94 10.97
CA ILE A 242 16.58 -5.19 10.25
C ILE A 242 16.23 -5.88 8.94
N LYS A 243 17.24 -6.27 8.15
CA LYS A 243 17.03 -6.99 6.88
C LYS A 243 16.33 -8.31 7.08
N ASN A 244 16.75 -9.10 8.07
CA ASN A 244 16.17 -10.41 8.36
C ASN A 244 14.71 -10.26 8.82
N THR A 245 14.41 -9.36 9.75
CA THR A 245 13.02 -9.09 10.18
C THR A 245 12.13 -8.67 9.01
N LEU A 246 12.65 -7.85 8.08
CA LEU A 246 11.90 -7.44 6.89
C LEU A 246 11.68 -8.61 5.91
N LEU A 247 12.66 -9.51 5.75
CA LEU A 247 12.51 -10.72 4.95
C LEU A 247 11.47 -11.67 5.56
N ASP A 248 11.48 -11.88 6.88
CA ASP A 248 10.47 -12.65 7.60
C ASP A 248 9.08 -12.02 7.47
N TYR A 249 9.03 -10.68 7.38
CA TYR A 249 7.82 -9.91 7.10
C TYR A 249 7.45 -9.89 5.60
N LYS A 250 8.20 -10.63 4.74
CA LYS A 250 8.05 -10.73 3.28
C LYS A 250 8.19 -9.37 2.58
N ILE A 251 9.04 -8.50 3.10
CA ILE A 251 9.40 -7.21 2.52
C ILE A 251 10.84 -7.28 2.03
N SER A 252 11.08 -6.83 0.79
CA SER A 252 12.40 -6.69 0.20
C SER A 252 12.54 -5.33 -0.49
N PHE A 253 13.76 -4.81 -0.54
CA PHE A 253 14.08 -3.55 -1.19
C PHE A 253 14.98 -3.77 -2.40
N ASP A 254 14.71 -3.01 -3.46
CA ASP A 254 15.57 -2.99 -4.66
C ASP A 254 16.89 -2.25 -4.38
N LEU A 255 16.88 -1.28 -3.44
CA LEU A 255 18.07 -0.52 -3.04
C LEU A 255 18.09 -0.24 -1.54
N TRP A 256 19.24 -0.48 -0.92
CA TRP A 256 19.62 -0.02 0.42
C TRP A 256 20.61 1.12 0.25
N PHE A 257 20.12 2.36 0.40
CA PHE A 257 20.90 3.56 0.14
C PHE A 257 21.59 4.04 1.42
N SER A 258 22.93 4.10 1.42
CA SER A 258 23.75 4.60 2.54
C SER A 258 23.89 6.13 2.47
N GLU A 259 23.61 6.83 3.56
CA GLU A 259 23.81 8.28 3.68
C GLU A 259 25.27 8.68 3.45
N LYS A 260 26.23 7.82 3.83
CA LYS A 260 27.66 8.06 3.63
C LYS A 260 28.01 8.44 2.18
N ILE A 261 27.30 7.87 1.20
CA ILE A 261 27.49 8.16 -0.23
C ILE A 261 27.31 9.66 -0.54
N LEU A 262 26.41 10.34 0.20
CA LEU A 262 26.18 11.78 0.00
C LEU A 262 27.37 12.64 0.41
N HIS A 263 28.16 12.16 1.39
CA HIS A 263 29.29 12.84 1.97
C HIS A 263 30.63 12.51 1.29
N GLU A 264 30.68 11.45 0.49
CA GLU A 264 31.90 11.03 -0.20
C GLU A 264 32.37 12.07 -1.21
N ASN A 265 33.66 12.38 -1.15
CA ASN A 265 34.30 13.31 -2.07
C ASN A 265 34.72 12.62 -3.38
N ASN A 266 33.80 12.57 -4.33
CA ASN A 266 34.10 12.14 -5.68
C ASN A 266 34.60 13.35 -6.52
N ASN A 267 35.80 13.30 -7.06
CA ASN A 267 36.40 14.39 -7.87
C ASN A 267 36.46 15.77 -7.17
N LYS A 268 36.76 15.82 -5.88
CA LYS A 268 36.85 17.01 -5.02
C LYS A 268 35.55 17.64 -4.54
N LYS A 269 34.36 17.08 -4.89
CA LYS A 269 33.07 17.56 -4.41
C LYS A 269 32.20 16.40 -3.98
N SER A 270 31.51 16.58 -2.86
CA SER A 270 30.47 15.64 -2.41
C SER A 270 29.17 15.81 -3.20
N LEU A 271 28.26 14.83 -3.13
CA LEU A 271 26.93 14.99 -3.70
C LEU A 271 26.15 16.14 -3.03
N ILE A 272 26.45 16.42 -1.76
CA ILE A 272 25.88 17.56 -1.03
C ILE A 272 26.36 18.88 -1.65
N ASP A 273 27.67 19.04 -1.93
CA ASP A 273 28.19 20.24 -2.58
C ASP A 273 27.54 20.49 -3.94
N ILE A 274 27.42 19.44 -4.75
CA ILE A 274 26.82 19.51 -6.08
C ILE A 274 25.33 19.92 -5.98
N ALA A 275 24.61 19.42 -4.98
CA ALA A 275 23.20 19.74 -4.79
C ALA A 275 23.01 21.20 -4.31
N ILE A 276 23.85 21.68 -3.40
CA ILE A 276 23.86 23.07 -2.93
C ILE A 276 24.17 24.03 -4.08
N GLU A 277 25.16 23.72 -4.92
CA GLU A 277 25.49 24.53 -6.09
C GLU A 277 24.31 24.66 -7.07
N GLU A 278 23.54 23.61 -7.28
CA GLU A 278 22.37 23.66 -8.16
C GLU A 278 21.28 24.56 -7.61
N ILE A 279 20.95 24.41 -6.32
CA ILE A 279 19.98 25.29 -5.66
C ILE A 279 20.46 26.75 -5.62
N ASN A 280 21.78 26.97 -5.50
CA ASN A 280 22.38 28.30 -5.57
C ASN A 280 22.18 28.94 -6.96
N LYS A 281 22.43 28.17 -8.05
CA LYS A 281 22.16 28.63 -9.43
C LYS A 281 20.71 29.03 -9.64
N ASN A 282 19.79 28.37 -8.95
CA ASN A 282 18.36 28.66 -8.99
C ASN A 282 17.96 29.86 -8.08
N GLY A 283 18.89 30.48 -7.36
CA GLY A 283 18.67 31.72 -6.57
C GLY A 283 18.06 31.49 -5.19
N TYR A 284 18.18 30.28 -4.63
CA TYR A 284 17.61 29.94 -3.33
C TYR A 284 18.63 29.75 -2.21
N ILE A 285 19.88 30.18 -2.41
CA ILE A 285 20.94 30.14 -1.39
C ILE A 285 21.37 31.56 -1.04
N TYR A 286 21.66 31.81 0.25
CA TYR A 286 22.35 32.99 0.72
C TYR A 286 23.32 32.63 1.84
N GLU A 287 24.32 33.47 2.06
CA GLU A 287 25.32 33.34 3.10
C GLU A 287 25.25 34.53 4.07
N THR A 288 25.36 34.25 5.36
CA THR A 288 25.39 35.27 6.41
C THR A 288 26.84 35.65 6.74
N GLU A 289 27.06 36.78 7.45
CA GLU A 289 28.37 37.31 7.78
C GLU A 289 29.28 36.30 8.51
N ASP A 290 28.69 35.39 9.31
CA ASP A 290 29.38 34.32 10.01
C ASP A 290 29.71 33.10 9.11
N LYS A 291 29.55 33.22 7.79
CA LYS A 291 29.76 32.15 6.78
C LYS A 291 28.81 30.95 6.89
N THR A 292 27.67 31.14 7.54
CA THR A 292 26.61 30.12 7.54
C THR A 292 25.85 30.17 6.22
N VAL A 293 25.72 29.02 5.55
CA VAL A 293 25.01 28.89 4.26
C VAL A 293 23.55 28.49 4.53
N TRP A 294 22.60 29.26 3.98
CA TRP A 294 21.18 29.10 4.17
C TRP A 294 20.43 28.78 2.88
N PHE A 295 19.43 27.96 3.00
CA PHE A 295 18.41 27.72 1.98
C PHE A 295 17.19 28.60 2.26
N ALA A 296 16.88 29.50 1.33
CA ALA A 296 15.73 30.40 1.40
C ALA A 296 14.42 29.65 1.12
N SER A 297 14.15 28.60 1.90
CA SER A 297 13.02 27.68 1.68
C SER A 297 11.66 28.30 1.93
N THR A 298 11.59 29.40 2.70
CA THR A 298 10.36 30.18 2.90
C THR A 298 9.79 30.73 1.58
N LYS A 299 10.65 31.08 0.62
CA LYS A 299 10.22 31.52 -0.73
C LYS A 299 9.46 30.43 -1.48
N LEU A 300 9.55 29.19 -1.05
CA LEU A 300 8.96 28.01 -1.69
C LEU A 300 7.87 27.34 -0.84
N GLY A 301 7.51 27.98 0.30
CA GLY A 301 6.41 27.58 1.15
C GLY A 301 6.79 26.82 2.43
N ASP A 302 8.09 26.75 2.79
CA ASP A 302 8.53 26.23 4.09
C ASP A 302 8.21 27.23 5.22
N ASP A 303 8.13 26.76 6.46
CA ASP A 303 7.82 27.58 7.64
C ASP A 303 8.99 28.50 8.06
N LYS A 304 10.23 28.14 7.72
CA LYS A 304 11.45 28.91 7.98
C LYS A 304 12.56 28.52 7.03
N ASP A 305 13.52 29.42 6.83
CA ASP A 305 14.73 29.12 6.10
C ASP A 305 15.59 28.07 6.84
N ARG A 306 16.35 27.29 6.09
CA ARG A 306 17.11 26.16 6.65
C ARG A 306 18.61 26.36 6.49
N VAL A 307 19.34 26.16 7.58
CA VAL A 307 20.81 26.10 7.54
C VAL A 307 21.22 24.85 6.77
N LEU A 308 22.07 25.00 5.78
CA LEU A 308 22.67 23.90 5.02
C LEU A 308 24.08 23.59 5.48
N LYS A 309 24.90 24.64 5.70
CA LYS A 309 26.27 24.51 6.17
C LYS A 309 26.52 25.50 7.31
N ARG A 310 27.02 25.01 8.42
CA ARG A 310 27.32 25.84 9.60
C ARG A 310 28.61 26.62 9.38
N ALA A 311 28.86 27.64 10.20
CA ALA A 311 30.08 28.43 10.19
C ALA A 311 31.36 27.58 10.35
N ASP A 312 31.29 26.46 11.08
CA ASP A 312 32.39 25.50 11.26
C ASP A 312 32.61 24.55 10.07
N GLY A 313 31.83 24.74 8.97
CA GLY A 313 31.93 23.95 7.74
C GLY A 313 31.14 22.65 7.72
N ARG A 314 30.48 22.24 8.81
CA ARG A 314 29.69 21.02 8.87
C ARG A 314 28.34 21.18 8.18
N TYR A 315 27.93 20.17 7.40
CA TYR A 315 26.62 20.10 6.80
C TYR A 315 25.53 19.74 7.82
N THR A 316 24.30 20.15 7.53
CA THR A 316 23.12 19.79 8.31
C THR A 316 22.32 18.70 7.61
N TYR A 317 21.34 18.13 8.31
CA TYR A 317 20.39 17.20 7.70
C TYR A 317 19.65 17.79 6.48
N ALA A 318 19.35 19.10 6.50
CA ALA A 318 18.69 19.74 5.35
C ALA A 318 19.56 19.68 4.07
N ALA A 319 20.88 19.77 4.20
CA ALA A 319 21.78 19.63 3.07
C ALA A 319 21.82 18.18 2.53
N ALA A 320 21.80 17.19 3.42
CA ALA A 320 21.71 15.79 3.04
C ALA A 320 20.37 15.46 2.35
N ASP A 321 19.23 16.02 2.83
CA ASP A 321 17.91 15.86 2.22
C ASP A 321 17.90 16.39 0.78
N ILE A 322 18.49 17.55 0.53
CA ILE A 322 18.61 18.13 -0.81
C ILE A 322 19.39 17.21 -1.74
N ALA A 323 20.57 16.76 -1.29
CA ALA A 323 21.43 15.89 -2.06
C ALA A 323 20.75 14.55 -2.37
N TYR A 324 20.03 14.00 -1.42
CA TYR A 324 19.33 12.74 -1.57
C TYR A 324 18.16 12.82 -2.56
N LEU A 325 17.30 13.84 -2.45
CA LEU A 325 16.23 14.04 -3.44
C LEU A 325 16.79 14.28 -4.84
N LYS A 326 17.84 15.10 -4.96
CA LYS A 326 18.53 15.29 -6.23
C LYS A 326 19.10 13.98 -6.78
N HIS A 327 19.72 13.16 -5.92
CA HIS A 327 20.25 11.86 -6.33
C HIS A 327 19.15 10.93 -6.88
N LYS A 328 17.97 10.90 -6.25
CA LYS A 328 16.82 10.15 -6.77
C LYS A 328 16.39 10.65 -8.16
N LEU A 329 16.24 11.96 -8.32
CA LEU A 329 15.84 12.59 -9.58
C LEU A 329 16.87 12.33 -10.69
N ASN A 330 18.17 12.38 -10.38
CA ASN A 330 19.25 12.08 -11.33
C ASN A 330 19.27 10.61 -11.80
N ARG A 331 18.72 9.68 -11.01
CA ARG A 331 18.50 8.27 -11.44
C ARG A 331 17.32 8.14 -12.42
N GLY A 332 16.65 9.25 -12.75
CA GLY A 332 15.59 9.32 -13.74
C GLY A 332 14.20 8.93 -13.21
N PHE A 333 14.00 8.96 -11.90
CA PHE A 333 12.66 8.79 -11.31
C PHE A 333 11.82 10.05 -11.54
N THR A 334 10.59 9.86 -12.02
CA THR A 334 9.63 10.94 -12.31
C THR A 334 8.61 11.10 -11.18
N LYS A 335 8.46 10.07 -10.35
CA LYS A 335 7.55 10.01 -9.21
C LYS A 335 8.30 9.49 -7.98
N LEU A 336 8.37 10.31 -6.96
CA LEU A 336 8.94 9.96 -5.67
C LEU A 336 7.82 9.81 -4.65
N ILE A 337 7.78 8.69 -3.94
CA ILE A 337 6.83 8.45 -2.86
C ILE A 337 7.63 8.14 -1.59
N MET A 338 7.37 8.90 -0.52
CA MET A 338 7.99 8.69 0.79
C MET A 338 6.91 8.37 1.82
N ILE A 339 7.10 7.30 2.58
CA ILE A 339 6.14 6.84 3.60
C ILE A 339 6.75 7.05 4.97
N LEU A 340 6.17 7.98 5.73
CA LEU A 340 6.71 8.49 6.97
C LEU A 340 5.71 8.36 8.12
N GLY A 341 6.21 8.25 9.35
CA GLY A 341 5.39 8.34 10.55
C GLY A 341 4.79 9.74 10.72
N GLN A 342 3.69 9.84 11.44
CA GLN A 342 2.96 11.09 11.69
C GLN A 342 3.81 12.18 12.36
N ASP A 343 4.83 11.81 13.13
CA ASP A 343 5.79 12.70 13.78
C ASP A 343 6.66 13.51 12.80
N HIS A 344 6.70 13.11 11.53
CA HIS A 344 7.44 13.80 10.46
C HIS A 344 6.64 14.88 9.71
N HIS A 345 5.49 15.33 10.22
CA HIS A 345 4.63 16.30 9.51
C HIS A 345 5.36 17.61 9.13
N SER A 346 6.18 18.18 10.04
CA SER A 346 6.96 19.40 9.76
C SER A 346 8.10 19.18 8.74
N PHE A 347 8.54 17.95 8.57
CA PHE A 347 9.54 17.56 7.59
C PHE A 347 9.01 17.60 6.16
N MET A 348 7.72 17.32 5.99
CA MET A 348 7.05 17.23 4.69
C MET A 348 7.14 18.55 3.90
N ILE A 349 6.87 19.68 4.55
CA ILE A 349 6.86 21.00 3.90
C ILE A 349 8.24 21.35 3.33
N ARG A 350 9.31 21.05 4.10
CA ARG A 350 10.69 21.20 3.64
C ARG A 350 11.01 20.39 2.40
N LEU A 351 10.57 19.12 2.33
CA LEU A 351 10.83 18.27 1.18
C LEU A 351 10.16 18.80 -0.10
N TYR A 352 8.94 19.33 0.00
CA TYR A 352 8.28 19.98 -1.14
C TYR A 352 9.02 21.25 -1.59
N ALA A 353 9.52 22.06 -0.65
CA ALA A 353 10.34 23.23 -0.97
C ALA A 353 11.64 22.82 -1.69
N ILE A 354 12.28 21.72 -1.29
CA ILE A 354 13.49 21.19 -1.94
C ILE A 354 13.19 20.77 -3.39
N VAL A 355 12.09 20.04 -3.63
CA VAL A 355 11.73 19.60 -4.99
C VAL A 355 11.51 20.81 -5.91
N LYS A 356 10.84 21.86 -5.42
CA LYS A 356 10.64 23.13 -6.14
C LYS A 356 11.98 23.84 -6.42
N ALA A 357 12.87 23.90 -5.42
CA ALA A 357 14.18 24.52 -5.55
C ALA A 357 15.07 23.83 -6.58
N LEU A 358 14.92 22.52 -6.75
CA LEU A 358 15.58 21.71 -7.78
C LEU A 358 14.94 21.85 -9.18
N GLY A 359 13.89 22.70 -9.32
CA GLY A 359 13.23 22.97 -10.59
C GLY A 359 12.17 21.95 -11.02
N TYR A 360 11.72 21.08 -10.11
CA TYR A 360 10.70 20.07 -10.41
C TYR A 360 9.32 20.48 -9.92
N CYS A 361 8.29 19.93 -10.56
CA CYS A 361 6.90 20.12 -10.13
C CYS A 361 6.69 19.47 -8.76
N GLU A 362 5.91 20.11 -7.88
CA GLU A 362 5.55 19.57 -6.56
C GLU A 362 4.92 18.17 -6.66
N LYS A 363 4.12 17.91 -7.71
CA LYS A 363 3.52 16.58 -7.98
C LYS A 363 4.53 15.47 -8.29
N THR A 364 5.81 15.77 -8.41
CA THR A 364 6.89 14.78 -8.51
C THR A 364 7.07 14.02 -7.19
N LEU A 365 6.80 14.66 -6.06
CA LEU A 365 6.89 14.08 -4.72
C LEU A 365 5.50 13.87 -4.13
N SER A 366 5.27 12.70 -3.56
CA SER A 366 4.10 12.39 -2.74
C SER A 366 4.58 11.87 -1.39
N ILE A 367 4.02 12.40 -0.31
CA ILE A 367 4.35 11.97 1.06
C ILE A 367 3.12 11.33 1.68
N ILE A 368 3.26 10.11 2.16
CA ILE A 368 2.21 9.36 2.84
C ILE A 368 2.55 9.32 4.31
N LEU A 369 1.68 9.92 5.14
CA LEU A 369 1.82 9.82 6.59
C LEU A 369 0.96 8.68 7.13
N TYR A 370 1.54 7.89 8.06
CA TYR A 370 0.79 6.85 8.75
C TYR A 370 0.77 7.08 10.26
N GLN A 371 -0.39 6.79 10.86
CA GLN A 371 -0.62 6.94 12.29
C GLN A 371 -0.02 5.81 13.13
N LEU A 372 0.14 6.08 14.41
CA LEU A 372 0.68 5.15 15.41
C LEU A 372 -0.13 3.85 15.48
N VAL A 373 0.58 2.81 15.90
CA VAL A 373 0.02 1.48 16.18
C VAL A 373 0.02 1.24 17.67
N THR A 374 -1.11 0.80 18.19
CA THR A 374 -1.26 0.41 19.59
C THR A 374 -1.46 -1.10 19.67
N LEU A 375 -0.70 -1.77 20.52
CA LEU A 375 -0.89 -3.20 20.78
C LEU A 375 -1.93 -3.41 21.88
N LYS A 376 -2.91 -4.27 21.59
CA LYS A 376 -3.94 -4.70 22.54
C LYS A 376 -3.93 -6.23 22.70
N ASN A 377 -4.45 -6.69 23.82
CA ASN A 377 -4.78 -8.09 24.04
C ASN A 377 -6.18 -8.17 24.67
N SER A 378 -7.13 -8.78 23.98
CA SER A 378 -8.54 -8.82 24.37
C SER A 378 -9.12 -7.43 24.68
N GLY A 379 -8.80 -6.45 23.81
CA GLY A 379 -9.25 -5.06 23.96
C GLY A 379 -8.49 -4.22 25.00
N GLN A 380 -7.65 -4.83 25.84
CA GLN A 380 -6.85 -4.12 26.84
C GLN A 380 -5.50 -3.68 26.26
N LEU A 381 -5.13 -2.42 26.55
CA LEU A 381 -3.87 -1.85 26.11
C LEU A 381 -2.68 -2.57 26.77
N ILE A 382 -1.80 -3.12 25.97
CA ILE A 382 -0.48 -3.55 26.45
C ILE A 382 0.38 -2.29 26.62
N ARG A 383 0.50 -1.81 27.86
CA ARG A 383 1.34 -0.66 28.19
C ARG A 383 2.80 -1.08 28.23
N LEU A 384 3.58 -0.51 27.34
CA LEU A 384 5.02 -0.64 27.36
C LEU A 384 5.60 0.57 28.08
N SER A 385 6.40 0.31 29.08
CA SER A 385 7.13 1.35 29.79
C SER A 385 8.32 1.80 28.93
N LYS A 386 8.24 2.97 28.31
CA LYS A 386 9.37 3.61 27.62
C LYS A 386 10.63 3.74 28.51
N ARG A 387 10.44 3.79 29.84
CA ARG A 387 11.53 3.90 30.83
C ARG A 387 12.24 2.57 31.15
N ALA A 388 11.61 1.43 30.84
CA ALA A 388 12.19 0.11 31.09
C ALA A 388 12.93 -0.49 29.88
N GLY A 389 13.02 0.21 28.75
CA GLY A 389 13.66 -0.29 27.54
C GLY A 389 12.82 -1.33 26.75
N ASN A 390 11.60 -1.63 27.20
CA ASN A 390 10.75 -2.63 26.55
C ASN A 390 9.95 -1.99 25.41
N ILE A 391 10.56 -1.92 24.23
CA ILE A 391 9.87 -1.64 22.95
C ILE A 391 9.43 -2.99 22.41
N ILE A 392 8.17 -3.13 21.96
CA ILE A 392 7.76 -4.34 21.23
C ILE A 392 8.44 -4.31 19.88
N GLU A 393 9.24 -5.32 19.63
CA GLU A 393 9.89 -5.52 18.36
C GLU A 393 8.88 -6.03 17.32
N LEU A 394 9.08 -5.66 16.06
CA LEU A 394 8.27 -6.19 14.97
C LEU A 394 8.44 -7.71 14.84
N GLN A 395 9.64 -8.22 15.15
CA GLN A 395 9.93 -9.64 15.13
C GLN A 395 9.04 -10.41 16.11
N ASP A 396 8.81 -9.89 17.34
CA ASP A 396 7.95 -10.52 18.33
C ASP A 396 6.52 -10.71 17.81
N ILE A 397 6.01 -9.74 17.06
CA ILE A 397 4.68 -9.84 16.43
C ILE A 397 4.68 -10.91 15.33
N ILE A 398 5.71 -10.92 14.47
CA ILE A 398 5.81 -11.91 13.38
C ILE A 398 5.90 -13.33 13.95
N ASP A 399 6.68 -13.53 15.00
CA ASP A 399 6.87 -14.83 15.65
C ASP A 399 5.58 -15.30 16.36
N SER A 400 4.81 -14.35 16.92
CA SER A 400 3.58 -14.65 17.65
C SER A 400 2.42 -15.05 16.75
N VAL A 401 2.18 -14.32 15.64
CA VAL A 401 0.98 -14.48 14.81
C VAL A 401 1.28 -14.93 13.38
N GLY A 402 2.53 -14.97 12.99
CA GLY A 402 2.98 -15.22 11.63
C GLY A 402 2.89 -14.01 10.71
N PRO A 403 3.67 -14.00 9.61
CA PRO A 403 3.76 -12.85 8.73
C PRO A 403 2.44 -12.50 8.03
N ASP A 404 1.63 -13.47 7.63
CA ASP A 404 0.38 -13.22 6.89
C ASP A 404 -0.64 -12.48 7.73
N ILE A 405 -0.81 -12.88 8.99
CA ILE A 405 -1.73 -12.24 9.93
C ILE A 405 -1.20 -10.85 10.29
N ALA A 406 0.11 -10.73 10.61
CA ALA A 406 0.72 -9.46 10.89
C ALA A 406 0.50 -8.45 9.75
N ARG A 407 0.78 -8.85 8.49
CA ARG A 407 0.59 -8.01 7.30
C ARG A 407 -0.86 -7.55 7.15
N PHE A 408 -1.82 -8.46 7.29
CA PHE A 408 -3.24 -8.13 7.11
C PHE A 408 -3.77 -7.20 8.19
N PHE A 409 -3.40 -7.42 9.45
CA PHE A 409 -3.87 -6.60 10.57
C PHE A 409 -3.37 -5.16 10.49
N TYR A 410 -2.18 -4.90 9.96
CA TYR A 410 -1.69 -3.54 9.72
C TYR A 410 -2.48 -2.77 8.64
N LEU A 411 -3.24 -3.48 7.79
CA LEU A 411 -4.09 -2.89 6.74
C LEU A 411 -5.55 -2.69 7.17
N ASN A 412 -5.92 -2.99 8.39
CA ASN A 412 -7.32 -2.97 8.81
C ASN A 412 -7.94 -1.56 8.93
N LYS A 413 -7.13 -0.51 8.73
CA LYS A 413 -7.54 0.90 8.85
C LYS A 413 -6.87 1.76 7.79
N LYS A 414 -7.49 2.93 7.51
CA LYS A 414 -6.88 3.99 6.69
C LYS A 414 -5.51 4.39 7.24
N ASN A 415 -4.60 4.82 6.35
CA ASN A 415 -3.22 5.17 6.74
C ASN A 415 -3.16 6.21 7.86
N ASP A 416 -4.03 7.23 7.79
CA ASP A 416 -4.14 8.35 8.73
C ASP A 416 -4.94 8.05 10.01
N SER A 417 -5.54 6.88 10.11
CA SER A 417 -6.31 6.47 11.29
C SER A 417 -5.44 5.70 12.29
N HIS A 418 -5.69 5.89 13.58
CA HIS A 418 -5.06 5.10 14.63
C HIS A 418 -5.37 3.61 14.47
N LEU A 419 -4.36 2.75 14.61
CA LEU A 419 -4.47 1.31 14.46
C LEU A 419 -4.31 0.59 15.79
N ASP A 420 -5.35 -0.12 16.20
CA ASP A 420 -5.29 -1.09 17.29
C ASP A 420 -4.97 -2.48 16.73
N PHE A 421 -3.83 -3.02 17.09
CA PHE A 421 -3.45 -4.39 16.78
C PHE A 421 -3.83 -5.28 17.97
N ASP A 422 -4.90 -6.09 17.84
CA ASP A 422 -5.37 -6.99 18.90
C ASP A 422 -4.82 -8.40 18.71
N LEU A 423 -3.87 -8.78 19.57
CA LEU A 423 -3.23 -10.11 19.54
C LEU A 423 -4.21 -11.25 19.79
N ALA A 424 -5.20 -11.04 20.66
CA ALA A 424 -6.17 -12.10 20.97
C ALA A 424 -7.02 -12.45 19.74
N VAL A 425 -7.39 -11.45 18.94
CA VAL A 425 -8.11 -11.67 17.67
C VAL A 425 -7.19 -12.28 16.63
N ALA A 426 -5.95 -11.80 16.55
CA ALA A 426 -4.96 -12.27 15.59
C ALA A 426 -4.59 -13.76 15.76
N LEU A 427 -4.63 -14.27 16.99
CA LEU A 427 -4.33 -15.67 17.32
C LEU A 427 -5.51 -16.64 17.12
N GLN A 428 -6.72 -16.13 16.83
CA GLN A 428 -7.89 -17.01 16.68
C GLN A 428 -7.85 -17.75 15.32
N GLN A 429 -8.03 -19.06 15.39
CA GLN A 429 -8.24 -19.92 14.20
C GLN A 429 -9.75 -20.08 13.94
N SER A 430 -10.44 -18.98 13.70
CA SER A 430 -11.88 -18.93 13.50
C SER A 430 -12.27 -17.81 12.51
N ASN A 431 -13.54 -17.74 12.17
CA ASN A 431 -14.07 -16.69 11.27
C ASN A 431 -13.89 -15.26 11.81
N ASN A 432 -13.53 -15.09 13.10
CA ASN A 432 -13.19 -13.78 13.65
C ASN A 432 -11.81 -13.27 13.18
N ASN A 433 -10.93 -14.18 12.75
CA ASN A 433 -9.66 -13.83 12.14
C ASN A 433 -9.86 -13.71 10.63
N PRO A 434 -9.74 -12.51 10.04
CA PRO A 434 -10.00 -12.30 8.62
C PRO A 434 -9.04 -13.09 7.71
N VAL A 435 -7.81 -13.35 8.13
CA VAL A 435 -6.85 -14.13 7.33
C VAL A 435 -7.30 -15.59 7.26
N TYR A 436 -7.69 -16.16 8.40
CA TYR A 436 -8.24 -17.52 8.45
C TYR A 436 -9.50 -17.64 7.59
N TYR A 437 -10.40 -16.66 7.65
CA TYR A 437 -11.63 -16.60 6.86
C TYR A 437 -11.37 -16.60 5.36
N ILE A 438 -10.39 -15.80 4.89
CA ILE A 438 -9.97 -15.73 3.50
C ILE A 438 -9.33 -17.06 3.05
N GLN A 439 -8.41 -17.61 3.84
CA GLN A 439 -7.74 -18.85 3.54
C GLN A 439 -8.71 -20.03 3.48
N TYR A 440 -9.72 -20.03 4.36
CA TYR A 440 -10.78 -21.05 4.33
C TYR A 440 -11.65 -20.97 3.07
N ALA A 441 -11.96 -19.75 2.56
CA ALA A 441 -12.60 -19.59 1.27
C ALA A 441 -11.76 -20.22 0.14
N TYR A 442 -10.45 -19.95 0.14
CA TYR A 442 -9.53 -20.47 -0.86
C TYR A 442 -9.45 -22.01 -0.85
N VAL A 443 -9.32 -22.63 0.32
CA VAL A 443 -9.26 -24.09 0.47
C VAL A 443 -10.57 -24.75 -0.01
N ARG A 444 -11.73 -24.15 0.30
CA ARG A 444 -13.03 -24.60 -0.23
C ARG A 444 -13.08 -24.56 -1.75
N ILE A 445 -12.60 -23.46 -2.34
CA ILE A 445 -12.53 -23.30 -3.80
C ILE A 445 -11.67 -24.40 -4.42
N LEU A 446 -10.48 -24.65 -3.88
CA LEU A 446 -9.59 -25.71 -4.34
C LEU A 446 -10.26 -27.09 -4.27
N GLY A 447 -10.99 -27.36 -3.20
CA GLY A 447 -11.74 -28.61 -3.04
C GLY A 447 -12.81 -28.80 -4.12
N ILE A 448 -13.52 -27.74 -4.51
CA ILE A 448 -14.51 -27.77 -5.57
C ILE A 448 -13.84 -28.00 -6.94
N ILE A 449 -12.77 -27.25 -7.25
CA ILE A 449 -12.03 -27.39 -8.51
C ILE A 449 -11.44 -28.81 -8.65
N LYS A 450 -10.84 -29.36 -7.57
CA LYS A 450 -10.35 -30.75 -7.58
C LYS A 450 -11.48 -31.76 -7.87
N LYS A 451 -12.66 -31.59 -7.27
CA LYS A 451 -13.83 -32.44 -7.55
C LYS A 451 -14.32 -32.29 -8.99
N ALA A 452 -14.39 -31.08 -9.53
CA ALA A 452 -14.79 -30.82 -10.91
C ALA A 452 -13.85 -31.54 -11.91
N ASN A 453 -12.55 -31.51 -11.67
CA ASN A 453 -11.56 -32.23 -12.50
C ASN A 453 -11.76 -33.75 -12.47
N ILE A 454 -12.08 -34.33 -11.31
CA ILE A 454 -12.38 -35.77 -11.19
C ILE A 454 -13.59 -36.13 -12.07
N PHE A 455 -14.59 -35.28 -12.13
CA PHE A 455 -15.80 -35.48 -12.97
C PHE A 455 -15.58 -35.08 -14.43
N LYS A 456 -14.33 -34.72 -14.83
CA LYS A 456 -13.97 -34.32 -16.21
C LYS A 456 -14.87 -33.22 -16.78
N ILE A 457 -15.32 -32.29 -15.94
CA ILE A 457 -16.09 -31.13 -16.37
C ILE A 457 -15.12 -30.21 -17.12
N ASN A 458 -15.29 -30.15 -18.44
CA ASN A 458 -14.43 -29.31 -19.28
C ASN A 458 -15.02 -27.90 -19.39
N THR A 459 -14.38 -26.95 -18.70
CA THR A 459 -14.82 -25.55 -18.66
C THR A 459 -14.32 -24.73 -19.85
N GLU A 460 -13.25 -25.16 -20.53
CA GLU A 460 -12.64 -24.38 -21.62
C GLU A 460 -13.39 -24.44 -22.97
N LYS A 461 -14.09 -25.56 -23.25
CA LYS A 461 -14.71 -25.80 -24.56
C LYS A 461 -16.19 -25.42 -24.69
N ASP A 462 -16.92 -25.34 -23.58
CA ASP A 462 -18.40 -25.30 -23.57
C ASP A 462 -18.94 -24.04 -22.91
N PHE A 463 -18.30 -22.86 -23.10
CA PHE A 463 -18.87 -21.62 -22.57
C PHE A 463 -20.09 -21.20 -23.41
N GLU A 464 -21.27 -21.49 -22.89
CA GLU A 464 -22.51 -21.00 -23.48
C GLU A 464 -22.81 -19.57 -23.01
N ASN A 465 -23.01 -18.64 -23.93
CA ASN A 465 -23.41 -17.25 -23.61
C ASN A 465 -24.84 -17.15 -23.05
N SER A 466 -25.44 -18.28 -22.69
CA SER A 466 -26.84 -18.39 -22.29
C SER A 466 -27.05 -18.66 -20.79
N TYR A 467 -25.99 -18.70 -19.98
CA TYR A 467 -26.15 -18.94 -18.55
C TYR A 467 -26.95 -17.84 -17.88
N LYS A 468 -27.96 -18.22 -17.08
CA LYS A 468 -28.71 -17.32 -16.20
C LYS A 468 -28.08 -17.35 -14.83
N PHE A 469 -27.76 -16.19 -14.31
CA PHE A 469 -27.15 -16.02 -12.97
C PHE A 469 -28.24 -15.63 -11.96
N ASN A 470 -28.24 -16.32 -10.81
CA ASN A 470 -29.05 -15.87 -9.67
C ASN A 470 -28.36 -14.65 -9.00
N GLU A 471 -29.04 -14.00 -8.06
CA GLU A 471 -28.58 -12.77 -7.49
C GLU A 471 -27.26 -12.93 -6.70
N THR A 472 -27.08 -14.02 -5.95
CA THR A 472 -25.83 -14.29 -5.24
C THR A 472 -24.66 -14.48 -6.20
N GLU A 473 -24.88 -15.11 -7.34
CA GLU A 473 -23.88 -15.27 -8.40
C GLU A 473 -23.55 -13.92 -9.05
N ARG A 474 -24.54 -13.08 -9.35
CA ARG A 474 -24.35 -11.73 -9.90
C ARG A 474 -23.59 -10.82 -8.95
N MET A 475 -23.88 -10.87 -7.64
CA MET A 475 -23.14 -10.11 -6.62
C MET A 475 -21.65 -10.45 -6.62
N ILE A 476 -21.30 -11.74 -6.70
CA ILE A 476 -19.89 -12.17 -6.81
C ILE A 476 -19.25 -11.61 -8.07
N ILE A 477 -19.91 -11.72 -9.23
CA ILE A 477 -19.36 -11.24 -10.49
C ILE A 477 -19.14 -9.72 -10.45
N ARG A 478 -20.10 -8.96 -9.92
CA ARG A 478 -19.96 -7.51 -9.70
C ARG A 478 -18.78 -7.21 -8.78
N LYS A 479 -18.60 -7.97 -7.68
CA LYS A 479 -17.44 -7.79 -6.78
C LYS A 479 -16.13 -8.09 -7.49
N ILE A 480 -16.04 -9.17 -8.26
CA ILE A 480 -14.84 -9.49 -9.05
C ILE A 480 -14.49 -8.33 -9.99
N SER A 481 -15.49 -7.71 -10.62
CA SER A 481 -15.29 -6.59 -11.55
C SER A 481 -14.72 -5.32 -10.90
N GLU A 482 -14.78 -5.20 -9.59
CA GLU A 482 -14.18 -4.06 -8.86
C GLU A 482 -12.67 -4.19 -8.64
N PHE A 483 -12.07 -5.35 -8.89
CA PHE A 483 -10.67 -5.60 -8.56
C PHE A 483 -9.71 -4.59 -9.21
N ASP A 484 -9.72 -4.49 -10.53
CA ASP A 484 -8.83 -3.58 -11.26
C ASP A 484 -9.08 -2.10 -10.91
N LYS A 485 -10.35 -1.73 -10.70
CA LYS A 485 -10.74 -0.40 -10.23
C LYS A 485 -10.18 -0.12 -8.83
N THR A 486 -10.22 -1.10 -7.93
CA THR A 486 -9.63 -0.99 -6.59
C THR A 486 -8.12 -0.74 -6.67
N LEU A 487 -7.39 -1.47 -7.53
CA LEU A 487 -5.96 -1.25 -7.73
C LEU A 487 -5.66 0.16 -8.28
N ASN A 488 -6.43 0.63 -9.25
CA ASN A 488 -6.30 1.99 -9.79
C ASN A 488 -6.59 3.05 -8.72
N PHE A 489 -7.59 2.83 -7.87
CA PHE A 489 -7.88 3.74 -6.77
C PHE A 489 -6.76 3.76 -5.72
N ILE A 490 -6.16 2.61 -5.41
CA ILE A 490 -4.99 2.53 -4.51
C ILE A 490 -3.81 3.34 -5.07
N ILE A 491 -3.53 3.26 -6.37
CA ILE A 491 -2.45 4.02 -7.01
C ILE A 491 -2.67 5.53 -6.87
N ASN A 492 -3.91 6.00 -7.01
CA ASN A 492 -4.23 7.41 -6.98
C ASN A 492 -4.40 7.98 -5.55
N SER A 493 -4.89 7.17 -4.62
CA SER A 493 -5.20 7.59 -3.24
C SER A 493 -4.19 7.12 -2.19
N PHE A 494 -3.33 6.18 -2.55
CA PHE A 494 -2.39 5.48 -1.66
C PHE A 494 -3.05 4.71 -0.50
N GLN A 495 -4.34 4.42 -0.59
CA GLN A 495 -5.13 3.75 0.46
C GLN A 495 -5.08 2.22 0.31
N THR A 496 -3.98 1.61 0.75
CA THR A 496 -3.68 0.18 0.56
C THR A 496 -4.64 -0.77 1.29
N TYR A 497 -5.29 -0.32 2.37
CA TYR A 497 -6.29 -1.08 3.13
C TYR A 497 -7.49 -1.54 2.27
N LEU A 498 -7.77 -0.85 1.16
CA LEU A 498 -8.87 -1.20 0.27
C LEU A 498 -8.72 -2.58 -0.36
N LEU A 499 -7.49 -3.05 -0.57
CA LEU A 499 -7.25 -4.39 -1.08
C LEU A 499 -7.57 -5.47 -0.04
N ALA A 500 -7.24 -5.21 1.24
CA ALA A 500 -7.59 -6.10 2.34
C ALA A 500 -9.12 -6.22 2.50
N ASN A 501 -9.83 -5.09 2.43
CA ASN A 501 -11.29 -5.08 2.45
C ASN A 501 -11.87 -5.83 1.23
N TYR A 502 -11.31 -5.59 0.03
CA TYR A 502 -11.77 -6.23 -1.19
C TYR A 502 -11.74 -7.77 -1.09
N ILE A 503 -10.59 -8.34 -0.71
CA ILE A 503 -10.45 -9.82 -0.61
C ILE A 503 -11.32 -10.40 0.51
N PHE A 504 -11.48 -9.70 1.62
CA PHE A 504 -12.32 -10.11 2.73
C PHE A 504 -13.81 -10.15 2.32
N ASP A 505 -14.31 -9.08 1.68
CA ASP A 505 -15.69 -9.00 1.19
C ASP A 505 -15.98 -10.08 0.13
N LEU A 506 -15.05 -10.28 -0.82
CA LEU A 506 -15.19 -11.32 -1.85
C LEU A 506 -15.25 -12.71 -1.22
N SER A 507 -14.43 -12.97 -0.21
CA SER A 507 -14.46 -14.22 0.54
C SER A 507 -15.79 -14.43 1.25
N GLY A 508 -16.37 -13.36 1.82
CA GLY A 508 -17.68 -13.38 2.45
C GLY A 508 -18.82 -13.72 1.45
N LEU A 509 -18.81 -13.06 0.28
CA LEU A 509 -19.76 -13.36 -0.78
C LEU A 509 -19.64 -14.82 -1.27
N PHE A 510 -18.42 -15.32 -1.40
CA PHE A 510 -18.20 -16.71 -1.76
C PHE A 510 -18.70 -17.69 -0.68
N HIS A 511 -18.49 -17.43 0.59
CA HIS A 511 -19.02 -18.27 1.68
C HIS A 511 -20.55 -18.30 1.67
N ASN A 512 -21.22 -17.17 1.45
CA ASN A 512 -22.67 -17.08 1.35
C ASN A 512 -23.17 -17.87 0.13
N PHE A 513 -22.53 -17.72 -1.03
CA PHE A 513 -22.83 -18.50 -2.21
C PHE A 513 -22.67 -20.01 -1.97
N TYR A 514 -21.56 -20.43 -1.38
CA TYR A 514 -21.28 -21.84 -1.08
C TYR A 514 -22.33 -22.47 -0.16
N ASN A 515 -22.83 -21.73 0.81
CA ASN A 515 -23.83 -22.20 1.76
C ASN A 515 -25.24 -22.31 1.13
N SER A 516 -25.53 -21.49 0.11
CA SER A 516 -26.86 -21.40 -0.50
C SER A 516 -26.98 -22.13 -1.86
N ASN A 517 -25.87 -22.63 -2.43
CA ASN A 517 -25.87 -23.24 -3.75
C ASN A 517 -25.11 -24.57 -3.79
N ILE A 518 -25.64 -25.55 -4.49
CA ILE A 518 -24.94 -26.82 -4.76
C ILE A 518 -23.98 -26.56 -5.92
N CYS A 519 -22.67 -26.50 -5.64
CA CYS A 519 -21.66 -26.16 -6.65
C CYS A 519 -21.50 -27.22 -7.75
N ILE A 520 -21.64 -28.50 -7.42
CA ILE A 520 -21.54 -29.62 -8.34
C ILE A 520 -22.76 -30.52 -8.16
N ASN A 521 -23.61 -30.60 -9.22
CA ASN A 521 -24.74 -31.50 -9.31
C ASN A 521 -24.67 -32.26 -10.65
N LYS A 522 -24.58 -33.59 -10.59
CA LYS A 522 -24.47 -34.43 -11.79
C LYS A 522 -25.73 -34.42 -12.65
N ASP A 523 -26.90 -34.16 -12.04
CA ASP A 523 -28.18 -34.13 -12.70
C ASP A 523 -28.47 -32.75 -13.33
N ASP A 524 -27.62 -31.75 -13.09
CA ASP A 524 -27.72 -30.38 -13.62
C ASP A 524 -26.36 -29.90 -14.11
N GLU A 525 -25.96 -30.43 -15.25
CA GLU A 525 -24.63 -30.17 -15.84
C GLU A 525 -24.44 -28.71 -16.23
N ILE A 526 -25.50 -28.04 -16.74
CA ILE A 526 -25.42 -26.62 -17.17
C ILE A 526 -25.11 -25.72 -15.99
N ASN A 527 -25.87 -25.80 -14.89
CA ASN A 527 -25.59 -25.00 -13.71
C ASN A 527 -24.29 -25.39 -13.03
N THR A 528 -23.88 -26.65 -13.10
CA THR A 528 -22.57 -27.10 -12.59
C THR A 528 -21.43 -26.42 -13.35
N LYS A 529 -21.44 -26.47 -14.69
CA LYS A 529 -20.41 -25.82 -15.53
C LYS A 529 -20.35 -24.31 -15.24
N LYS A 530 -21.48 -23.64 -15.24
CA LYS A 530 -21.60 -22.21 -14.92
C LYS A 530 -20.96 -21.86 -13.57
N ARG A 531 -21.29 -22.61 -12.52
CA ARG A 531 -20.80 -22.37 -11.16
C ARG A 531 -19.30 -22.63 -11.03
N ILE A 532 -18.77 -23.63 -11.73
CA ILE A 532 -17.32 -23.89 -11.76
C ILE A 532 -16.59 -22.73 -12.41
N LEU A 533 -17.05 -22.20 -13.54
CA LEU A 533 -16.47 -21.03 -14.19
C LEU A 533 -16.48 -19.80 -13.27
N LEU A 534 -17.58 -19.58 -12.56
CA LEU A 534 -17.67 -18.52 -11.56
C LEU A 534 -16.65 -18.71 -10.43
N ILE A 535 -16.52 -19.94 -9.92
CA ILE A 535 -15.59 -20.32 -8.85
C ILE A 535 -14.14 -20.17 -9.31
N GLU A 536 -13.81 -20.49 -10.56
CA GLU A 536 -12.49 -20.24 -11.15
C GLU A 536 -12.17 -18.72 -11.23
N ALA A 537 -13.16 -17.89 -11.55
CA ALA A 537 -13.00 -16.44 -11.53
C ALA A 537 -12.76 -15.90 -10.09
N VAL A 538 -13.49 -16.43 -9.09
CA VAL A 538 -13.25 -16.13 -7.67
C VAL A 538 -11.84 -16.56 -7.25
N PHE A 539 -11.42 -17.77 -7.65
CA PHE A 539 -10.07 -18.27 -7.39
C PHE A 539 -8.99 -17.32 -7.89
N LEU A 540 -9.12 -16.85 -9.14
CA LEU A 540 -8.17 -15.89 -9.73
C LEU A 540 -8.14 -14.58 -8.93
N ALA A 541 -9.31 -14.05 -8.55
CA ALA A 541 -9.41 -12.80 -7.80
C ALA A 541 -8.78 -12.91 -6.40
N ILE A 542 -9.05 -13.99 -5.67
CA ILE A 542 -8.42 -14.25 -4.35
C ILE A 542 -6.91 -14.44 -4.50
N LYS A 543 -6.48 -15.21 -5.50
CA LYS A 543 -5.07 -15.48 -5.74
C LYS A 543 -4.29 -14.19 -6.06
N GLU A 544 -4.75 -13.38 -7.01
CA GLU A 544 -4.08 -12.12 -7.37
C GLU A 544 -4.08 -11.12 -6.19
N SER A 545 -5.18 -11.05 -5.42
CA SER A 545 -5.24 -10.23 -4.22
C SER A 545 -4.23 -10.68 -3.16
N ALA A 546 -4.16 -11.98 -2.88
CA ALA A 546 -3.24 -12.55 -1.90
C ALA A 546 -1.77 -12.38 -2.32
N GLU A 547 -1.43 -12.53 -3.61
CA GLU A 547 -0.10 -12.26 -4.14
C GLU A 547 0.33 -10.80 -3.90
N ILE A 548 -0.57 -9.83 -4.13
CA ILE A 548 -0.28 -8.42 -3.87
C ILE A 548 -0.15 -8.17 -2.37
N LEU A 549 -1.04 -8.74 -1.54
CA LEU A 549 -0.96 -8.63 -0.08
C LEU A 549 0.26 -9.37 0.51
N GLY A 550 0.93 -10.21 -0.27
CA GLY A 550 2.03 -11.06 0.21
C GLY A 550 1.56 -12.16 1.16
N MET A 551 0.29 -12.56 1.07
CA MET A 551 -0.31 -13.62 1.89
C MET A 551 -0.08 -14.99 1.26
N THR A 552 0.21 -15.98 2.10
CA THR A 552 0.26 -17.38 1.71
C THR A 552 -1.15 -17.96 1.65
N LEU A 553 -1.44 -18.69 0.60
CA LEU A 553 -2.69 -19.43 0.44
C LEU A 553 -2.40 -20.93 0.62
N PRO A 554 -2.85 -21.58 1.72
CA PRO A 554 -2.59 -22.96 2.00
C PRO A 554 -3.42 -23.89 1.11
N GLU A 555 -2.93 -25.08 0.82
CA GLU A 555 -3.70 -26.08 0.06
C GLU A 555 -4.72 -26.83 0.93
N ASN A 556 -4.50 -26.88 2.24
CA ASN A 556 -5.33 -27.57 3.23
C ASN A 556 -5.38 -26.75 4.52
N MET A 557 -6.50 -26.80 5.23
CA MET A 557 -6.71 -26.23 6.57
C MET A 557 -7.44 -27.24 7.45
#